data_9ba9e2b012d172ed1a22a1444d0724d7
#
_entry.id   9ba9e2b012d172ed1a22a1444d0724d7
#
_cell.length_a   1.000
_cell.length_b   1.000
_cell.length_c   1.000
_cell.angle_alpha   90.00
_cell.angle_beta   90.00
_cell.angle_gamma   90.00
#
_symmetry.space_group_name_H-M   'P 1'
#
loop_
_entity.id
_entity.type
_entity.pdbx_description
1 polymer ?
#
loop_
_entity_poly.entity_id
_entity_poly.type
_entity_poly.pdbx_seq_one_letter_code
_entity_poly.pdbx_strand_id
1 'polypeptide(L)'
;MLSYRSFWYKFFWKGGIVLGKRIALIGIIVENPEAAEKINSILHEFSSCIVGRMGIPYRDRGVSIICVVVDAPNDTISAMSGKLGMVEGINVKTVYQKAGENA
;
A
#
# COMPACT_ATOMS: atom_id res chain seq x y z
N MET A 1 20.54 -13.75 -9.40
CA MET A 1 19.15 -13.82 -9.76
C MET A 1 18.55 -15.18 -9.64
N LEU A 2 19.19 -16.15 -10.22
CA LEU A 2 18.68 -17.48 -10.11
C LEU A 2 18.64 -17.97 -8.69
N SER A 3 19.69 -17.68 -7.95
CA SER A 3 19.72 -18.12 -6.57
C SER A 3 18.65 -17.43 -5.77
N TYR A 4 18.35 -16.20 -6.12
CA TYR A 4 17.28 -15.48 -5.47
C TYR A 4 15.95 -16.17 -5.74
N ARG A 5 15.73 -16.55 -6.96
CA ARG A 5 14.52 -17.25 -7.30
C ARG A 5 14.40 -18.59 -6.63
N SER A 6 15.51 -19.29 -6.56
CA SER A 6 15.52 -20.57 -5.91
C SER A 6 15.17 -20.43 -4.44
N PHE A 7 15.71 -19.40 -3.83
CA PHE A 7 15.47 -19.16 -2.44
C PHE A 7 13.98 -18.90 -2.21
N TRP A 8 13.40 -18.05 -3.02
CA TRP A 8 12.00 -17.72 -2.90
C TRP A 8 11.14 -18.94 -3.10
N TYR A 9 11.50 -19.75 -4.04
CA TYR A 9 10.75 -20.92 -4.34
C TYR A 9 10.72 -21.87 -3.15
N LYS A 10 11.87 -22.09 -2.55
CA LYS A 10 11.95 -22.96 -1.40
C LYS A 10 11.17 -22.44 -0.22
N PHE A 11 11.31 -21.17 0.03
CA PHE A 11 10.65 -20.56 1.14
C PHE A 11 9.15 -20.62 0.95
N PHE A 12 8.74 -20.31 -0.23
CA PHE A 12 7.37 -20.35 -0.62
C PHE A 12 6.77 -21.72 -0.40
N TRP A 13 7.45 -22.71 -0.90
CA TRP A 13 6.98 -24.05 -0.78
C TRP A 13 6.88 -24.46 0.68
N LYS A 14 7.87 -24.09 1.43
CA LYS A 14 7.96 -24.49 2.80
C LYS A 14 6.88 -23.91 3.67
N GLY A 15 6.63 -22.65 3.54
CA GLY A 15 5.71 -22.02 4.42
C GLY A 15 4.39 -21.68 3.81
N GLY A 16 4.38 -21.55 2.55
CA GLY A 16 3.20 -21.07 1.90
C GLY A 16 2.82 -19.72 2.41
N ILE A 17 3.60 -19.20 3.34
CA ILE A 17 3.26 -17.98 4.00
C ILE A 17 3.45 -16.79 3.13
N VAL A 18 4.49 -16.84 2.38
CA VAL A 18 4.83 -15.72 1.53
C VAL A 18 3.84 -15.54 0.43
N LEU A 19 3.09 -16.59 0.16
CA LEU A 19 2.11 -16.56 -0.89
C LEU A 19 1.13 -15.46 -0.74
N GLY A 20 0.83 -15.10 0.47
CA GLY A 20 -0.19 -14.12 0.65
C GLY A 20 0.29 -12.70 0.51
N LYS A 21 1.58 -12.49 0.44
CA LYS A 21 2.09 -11.12 0.48
C LYS A 21 2.38 -10.55 -0.88
N ARG A 22 2.06 -9.30 -1.02
CA ARG A 22 2.31 -8.56 -2.24
C ARG A 22 2.77 -7.16 -1.88
N ILE A 23 3.50 -6.57 -2.79
CA ILE A 23 3.84 -5.16 -2.66
C ILE A 23 2.77 -4.37 -3.39
N ALA A 24 2.35 -3.28 -2.80
CA ALA A 24 1.39 -2.41 -3.44
C ALA A 24 1.75 -0.96 -3.17
N LEU A 25 1.36 -0.12 -4.09
CA LEU A 25 1.51 1.31 -3.96
C LEU A 25 0.12 1.89 -3.85
N ILE A 26 -0.09 2.67 -2.82
CA ILE A 26 -1.38 3.33 -2.64
C ILE A 26 -1.16 4.81 -2.85
N GLY A 27 -1.76 5.33 -3.91
CA GLY A 27 -1.65 6.75 -4.22
C GLY A 27 -2.88 7.47 -3.74
N ILE A 28 -2.67 8.59 -3.06
CA ILE A 28 -3.74 9.35 -2.46
C ILE A 28 -3.58 10.81 -2.85
N ILE A 29 -4.64 11.38 -3.42
CA ILE A 29 -4.67 12.81 -3.68
C ILE A 29 -5.65 13.39 -2.68
N VAL A 30 -5.16 14.29 -1.84
CA VAL A 30 -5.95 14.87 -0.77
C VAL A 30 -6.38 16.25 -1.19
N GLU A 31 -7.66 16.41 -1.47
CA GLU A 31 -8.21 17.69 -1.89
C GLU A 31 -8.78 18.48 -0.73
N ASN A 32 -9.13 17.78 0.34
CA ASN A 32 -9.65 18.43 1.53
C ASN A 32 -8.63 18.28 2.66
N PRO A 33 -8.03 19.38 3.11
CA PRO A 33 -7.03 19.29 4.18
C PRO A 33 -7.56 18.66 5.46
N GLU A 34 -8.85 18.75 5.68
CA GLU A 34 -9.42 18.17 6.89
C GLU A 34 -9.39 16.65 6.88
N ALA A 35 -9.14 16.06 5.72
CA ALA A 35 -9.05 14.60 5.63
C ALA A 35 -7.75 14.07 6.19
N ALA A 36 -6.76 14.94 6.40
CA ALA A 36 -5.43 14.49 6.77
C ALA A 36 -5.41 13.67 8.05
N GLU A 37 -6.21 14.08 9.02
CA GLU A 37 -6.22 13.39 10.29
C GLU A 37 -6.75 11.97 10.16
N LYS A 38 -7.81 11.80 9.39
CA LYS A 38 -8.36 10.48 9.17
C LYS A 38 -7.42 9.60 8.38
N ILE A 39 -6.77 10.18 7.39
CA ILE A 39 -5.81 9.44 6.60
C ILE A 39 -4.68 8.95 7.49
N ASN A 40 -4.13 9.82 8.31
CA ASN A 40 -3.03 9.45 9.18
C ASN A 40 -3.45 8.39 10.19
N SER A 41 -4.67 8.46 10.66
CA SER A 41 -5.18 7.48 11.61
C SER A 41 -5.25 6.10 10.94
N ILE A 42 -5.75 6.05 9.73
CA ILE A 42 -5.83 4.79 8.99
C ILE A 42 -4.45 4.24 8.71
N LEU A 43 -3.54 5.11 8.26
CA LEU A 43 -2.19 4.66 7.97
C LEU A 43 -1.50 4.14 9.23
N HIS A 44 -1.78 4.76 10.36
CA HIS A 44 -1.21 4.29 11.61
C HIS A 44 -1.72 2.90 11.96
N GLU A 45 -2.99 2.67 11.72
CA GLU A 45 -3.60 1.38 11.98
C GLU A 45 -2.90 0.26 11.23
N PHE A 46 -2.42 0.55 10.03
CA PHE A 46 -1.75 -0.43 9.19
C PHE A 46 -0.24 -0.24 9.15
N SER A 47 0.30 0.43 10.13
CA SER A 47 1.72 0.82 10.09
C SER A 47 2.67 -0.36 9.97
N SER A 48 2.30 -1.51 10.51
CA SER A 48 3.18 -2.67 10.43
C SER A 48 3.37 -3.18 9.01
N CYS A 49 2.48 -2.81 8.11
CA CYS A 49 2.56 -3.23 6.71
C CYS A 49 3.26 -2.20 5.83
N ILE A 50 3.48 -1.01 6.35
CA ILE A 50 4.00 0.08 5.54
C ILE A 50 5.50 0.00 5.45
N VAL A 51 6.00 -0.09 4.22
CA VAL A 51 7.44 -0.10 3.95
C VAL A 51 7.98 1.31 3.93
N GLY A 52 7.18 2.25 3.41
CA GLY A 52 7.60 3.63 3.35
C GLY A 52 6.47 4.49 2.84
N ARG A 53 6.60 5.78 3.04
CA ARG A 53 5.59 6.69 2.52
C ARG A 53 6.24 8.02 2.18
N MET A 54 5.60 8.73 1.26
CA MET A 54 6.09 9.99 0.79
C MET A 54 4.90 10.92 0.67
N GLY A 55 5.07 12.15 1.11
CA GLY A 55 4.00 13.12 1.01
C GLY A 55 4.53 14.40 0.38
N ILE A 56 3.77 14.95 -0.54
CA ILE A 56 4.15 16.16 -1.24
C ILE A 56 2.98 17.14 -1.17
N PRO A 57 3.14 18.22 -0.42
CA PRO A 57 2.10 19.25 -0.46
C PRO A 57 2.29 20.08 -1.74
N TYR A 58 1.24 20.21 -2.50
CA TYR A 58 1.32 20.94 -3.74
C TYR A 58 0.39 22.16 -3.66
N ARG A 59 0.93 23.22 -3.14
CA ARG A 59 0.13 24.38 -2.81
C ARG A 59 -0.45 25.09 -4.01
N ASP A 60 0.22 25.01 -5.14
CA ASP A 60 -0.28 25.65 -6.35
C ASP A 60 -1.66 25.15 -6.74
N ARG A 61 -1.97 23.93 -6.40
CA ARG A 61 -3.25 23.34 -6.74
C ARG A 61 -4.09 23.08 -5.50
N GLY A 62 -3.59 23.41 -4.33
CA GLY A 62 -4.33 23.21 -3.10
C GLY A 62 -4.54 21.78 -2.72
N VAL A 63 -3.66 20.90 -3.14
CA VAL A 63 -3.79 19.48 -2.83
C VAL A 63 -2.51 18.95 -2.19
N SER A 64 -2.63 17.81 -1.55
CA SER A 64 -1.47 17.06 -1.09
C SER A 64 -1.49 15.70 -1.75
N ILE A 65 -0.31 15.17 -2.02
CA ILE A 65 -0.18 13.88 -2.66
C ILE A 65 0.57 12.97 -1.71
N ILE A 66 0.00 11.82 -1.43
CA ILE A 66 0.64 10.85 -0.54
C ILE A 66 0.77 9.55 -1.29
N CYS A 67 1.95 8.97 -1.21
CA CYS A 67 2.18 7.65 -1.78
C CYS A 67 2.67 6.75 -0.67
N VAL A 68 2.02 5.61 -0.51
CA VAL A 68 2.36 4.66 0.55
C VAL A 68 2.73 3.34 -0.10
N VAL A 69 3.85 2.80 0.32
CA VAL A 69 4.31 1.50 -0.16
C VAL A 69 4.03 0.49 0.93
N VAL A 70 3.33 -0.56 0.60
CA VAL A 70 2.98 -1.59 1.58
C VAL A 70 3.40 -2.96 1.09
N ASP A 71 3.62 -3.84 2.06
CA ASP A 71 3.93 -5.24 1.78
C ASP A 71 3.06 -6.04 2.72
N ALA A 72 2.03 -6.67 2.18
CA ALA A 72 1.02 -7.30 3.01
C ALA A 72 0.20 -8.29 2.20
N PRO A 73 -0.58 -9.12 2.89
CA PRO A 73 -1.52 -9.98 2.18
C PRO A 73 -2.55 -9.16 1.43
N ASN A 74 -3.07 -9.75 0.40
CA ASN A 74 -4.00 -9.08 -0.49
C ASN A 74 -5.22 -8.52 0.23
N ASP A 75 -5.77 -9.29 1.14
CA ASP A 75 -6.95 -8.83 1.86
C ASP A 75 -6.64 -7.67 2.80
N THR A 76 -5.43 -7.63 3.34
CA THR A 76 -5.03 -6.51 4.17
C THR A 76 -4.90 -5.24 3.33
N ILE A 77 -4.31 -5.37 2.15
CA ILE A 77 -4.18 -4.22 1.25
C ILE A 77 -5.55 -3.72 0.84
N SER A 78 -6.45 -4.64 0.53
CA SER A 78 -7.81 -4.27 0.15
C SER A 78 -8.54 -3.56 1.28
N ALA A 79 -8.35 -4.04 2.50
CA ALA A 79 -9.00 -3.42 3.64
C ALA A 79 -8.48 -2.00 3.84
N MET A 80 -7.18 -1.82 3.68
CA MET A 80 -6.57 -0.52 3.82
C MET A 80 -7.07 0.44 2.75
N SER A 81 -7.05 -0.03 1.50
CA SER A 81 -7.56 0.77 0.39
C SER A 81 -9.02 1.12 0.57
N GLY A 82 -9.79 0.17 1.04
CA GLY A 82 -11.21 0.40 1.26
C GLY A 82 -11.48 1.44 2.32
N LYS A 83 -10.75 1.38 3.41
CA LYS A 83 -10.91 2.37 4.46
C LYS A 83 -10.52 3.75 3.98
N LEU A 84 -9.41 3.84 3.27
CA LEU A 84 -8.99 5.11 2.71
C LEU A 84 -10.01 5.65 1.72
N GLY A 85 -10.57 4.76 0.92
CA GLY A 85 -11.53 5.17 -0.08
C GLY A 85 -12.82 5.74 0.50
N MET A 86 -13.09 5.48 1.76
CA MET A 86 -14.28 6.01 2.41
C MET A 86 -14.09 7.40 3.01
N VAL A 87 -12.89 7.91 2.96
CA VAL A 87 -12.61 9.23 3.48
C VAL A 87 -13.03 10.26 2.44
N GLU A 88 -13.81 11.24 2.85
CA GLU A 88 -14.26 12.28 1.94
C GLU A 88 -13.13 13.23 1.61
N GLY A 89 -13.13 13.70 0.37
CA GLY A 89 -12.17 14.71 -0.04
C GLY A 89 -10.85 14.17 -0.50
N ILE A 90 -10.79 12.88 -0.80
CA ILE A 90 -9.55 12.30 -1.31
C ILE A 90 -9.87 11.37 -2.48
N ASN A 91 -8.85 11.11 -3.26
CA ASN A 91 -8.91 10.11 -4.33
C ASN A 91 -7.85 9.08 -4.05
N VAL A 92 -8.20 7.81 -4.16
CA VAL A 92 -7.29 6.72 -3.82
C VAL A 92 -7.22 5.74 -4.97
N LYS A 93 -6.02 5.33 -5.32
CA LYS A 93 -5.80 4.29 -6.30
C LYS A 93 -4.69 3.39 -5.80
N THR A 94 -4.84 2.11 -6.02
CA THR A 94 -3.85 1.13 -5.57
C THR A 94 -3.32 0.39 -6.77
N VAL A 95 -2.00 0.28 -6.83
CA VAL A 95 -1.32 -0.49 -7.86
C VAL A 95 -0.71 -1.69 -7.18
N TYR A 96 -1.11 -2.87 -7.61
CA TYR A 96 -0.63 -4.11 -7.00
C TYR A 96 0.52 -4.67 -7.81
N GLN A 97 1.48 -5.21 -7.11
CA GLN A 97 2.48 -6.03 -7.75
C GLN A 97 1.77 -7.19 -8.40
N LYS A 98 2.17 -7.55 -9.59
CA LYS A 98 1.57 -8.68 -10.25
C LYS A 98 1.71 -9.91 -9.39
N ALA A 99 0.62 -10.60 -9.25
CA ALA A 99 0.65 -11.84 -8.52
C ALA A 99 1.50 -12.76 -9.35
N GLY A 100 2.38 -13.36 -8.70
CA GLY A 100 3.31 -13.98 -9.50
C GLY A 100 2.99 -15.35 -9.84
N GLU A 101 2.62 -15.54 -11.00
CA GLU A 101 2.77 -16.82 -11.47
C GLU A 101 4.22 -17.06 -11.55
N ASN A 102 4.92 -16.02 -11.55
CA ASN A 102 6.30 -16.16 -11.48
C ASN A 102 6.71 -16.24 -10.06
N ALA A 103 5.85 -16.17 -9.23
CA ALA A 103 6.21 -16.32 -7.85
C ALA A 103 6.30 -17.76 -7.56
#